data_af0decf72fa3f96f7a4275a85a40ed22
#
_entry.id   af0decf72fa3f96f7a4275a85a40ed22
#
_cell.length_a   1.000
_cell.length_b   1.000
_cell.length_c   1.000
_cell.angle_alpha   90.00
_cell.angle_beta   90.00
_cell.angle_gamma   90.00
#
_symmetry.space_group_name_H-M   'P 1'
#
loop_
_entity.id
_entity.type
_entity.pdbx_description
1 polymer ?
#
loop_
_entity_poly.entity_id
_entity_poly.type
_entity_poly.pdbx_seq_one_letter_code
_entity_poly.pdbx_strand_id
1 'polypeptide(L)'
;IPGQATIGSVVEASSIMYKENVKQIESPLEKITKLRGVEFDYKKTNEHSIGMIAEEVNEIFPELVAKNEDGDVTAMSYTRMTAVLLEAVKELSAEVKELRELNNYSKSGDKKK
;
A
#
# COMPACT_ATOMS: atom_id res chain seq x y z
N ILE A 1 2.33 -22.97 -20.77
CA ILE A 1 2.28 -23.68 -19.50
C ILE A 1 1.08 -23.22 -18.71
N PRO A 2 0.24 -24.15 -18.26
CA PRO A 2 -0.91 -23.77 -17.44
C PRO A 2 -0.46 -22.98 -16.20
N GLY A 3 -1.14 -21.90 -15.93
CA GLY A 3 -0.83 -21.06 -14.79
C GLY A 3 0.28 -20.06 -15.00
N GLN A 4 0.94 -20.10 -16.13
CA GLN A 4 1.96 -19.11 -16.44
C GLN A 4 1.30 -17.81 -16.86
N ALA A 5 1.62 -16.72 -16.15
CA ALA A 5 1.08 -15.41 -16.49
C ALA A 5 1.68 -14.89 -17.78
N THR A 6 0.86 -14.26 -18.59
CA THR A 6 1.34 -13.49 -19.74
C THR A 6 1.95 -12.20 -19.20
N ILE A 7 3.04 -11.75 -19.82
CA ILE A 7 3.68 -10.49 -19.43
C ILE A 7 2.63 -9.37 -19.44
N GLY A 8 2.53 -8.67 -18.33
CA GLY A 8 1.59 -7.58 -18.18
C GLY A 8 0.15 -7.99 -17.87
N SER A 9 -0.10 -9.28 -17.69
CA SER A 9 -1.46 -9.80 -17.49
C SER A 9 -1.52 -10.79 -16.31
N VAL A 10 -1.35 -10.27 -15.10
CA VAL A 10 -1.49 -11.07 -13.89
C VAL A 10 -2.88 -10.83 -13.31
N VAL A 11 -3.68 -11.90 -13.21
CA VAL A 11 -5.02 -11.85 -12.64
C VAL A 11 -5.07 -12.72 -11.40
N GLU A 12 -5.69 -12.22 -10.35
CA GLU A 12 -5.78 -12.93 -9.08
C GLU A 12 -7.24 -13.19 -8.71
N ALA A 13 -7.49 -14.26 -7.96
CA ALA A 13 -8.81 -14.56 -7.43
C ALA A 13 -9.21 -13.45 -6.46
N SER A 14 -10.23 -12.69 -6.78
CA SER A 14 -10.64 -11.54 -5.99
C SER A 14 -12.13 -11.35 -5.86
N SER A 15 -12.92 -12.34 -6.34
CA SER A 15 -14.38 -12.25 -6.23
C SER A 15 -14.85 -12.27 -4.78
N ILE A 16 -15.94 -11.55 -4.53
CA ILE A 16 -16.58 -11.58 -3.21
C ILE A 16 -17.00 -12.99 -2.80
N MET A 17 -17.20 -13.88 -3.77
CA MET A 17 -17.58 -15.27 -3.48
C MET A 17 -16.54 -16.05 -2.69
N TYR A 18 -15.28 -15.59 -2.70
CA TYR A 18 -14.18 -16.21 -1.96
C TYR A 18 -13.85 -15.50 -0.66
N LYS A 19 -14.59 -14.46 -0.31
CA LYS A 19 -14.24 -13.58 0.80
C LYS A 19 -15.38 -13.45 1.81
N GLU A 20 -15.02 -13.33 3.08
CA GLU A 20 -15.98 -13.05 4.14
C GLU A 20 -15.38 -12.06 5.12
N ASN A 21 -16.18 -11.50 5.99
CA ASN A 21 -15.74 -10.51 7.00
C ASN A 21 -15.03 -9.31 6.38
N VAL A 22 -15.53 -8.86 5.22
CA VAL A 22 -14.94 -7.75 4.48
C VAL A 22 -15.11 -6.45 5.25
N LYS A 23 -14.01 -5.73 5.45
CA LYS A 23 -14.03 -4.41 6.09
C LYS A 23 -12.93 -3.55 5.48
N GLN A 24 -13.09 -2.25 5.57
CA GLN A 24 -12.09 -1.32 5.07
C GLN A 24 -10.82 -1.38 5.93
N ILE A 25 -9.68 -1.13 5.32
CA ILE A 25 -8.40 -1.06 6.02
C ILE A 25 -8.43 0.17 6.94
N GLU A 26 -8.05 -0.03 8.19
CA GLU A 26 -8.04 1.04 9.18
C GLU A 26 -6.74 1.83 9.14
N SER A 27 -6.85 3.16 9.26
CA SER A 27 -5.71 4.09 9.34
C SER A 27 -4.63 3.84 8.29
N PRO A 28 -5.01 3.73 7.01
CA PRO A 28 -4.03 3.37 5.98
C PRO A 28 -2.96 4.43 5.78
N LEU A 29 -3.31 5.70 5.86
CA LEU A 29 -2.34 6.78 5.64
C LEU A 29 -1.30 6.82 6.75
N GLU A 30 -1.73 6.74 8.00
CA GLU A 30 -0.82 6.70 9.14
C GLU A 30 0.14 5.51 9.04
N LYS A 31 -0.39 4.35 8.70
CA LYS A 31 0.42 3.13 8.58
C LYS A 31 1.45 3.23 7.47
N ILE A 32 1.04 3.75 6.31
CA ILE A 32 1.93 3.83 5.16
C ILE A 32 3.08 4.81 5.39
N THR A 33 2.88 5.85 6.20
CA THR A 33 3.95 6.80 6.51
C THR A 33 5.07 6.19 7.35
N LYS A 34 4.83 5.01 7.92
CA LYS A 34 5.84 4.27 8.68
C LYS A 34 6.68 3.36 7.80
N LEU A 35 6.33 3.25 6.53
CA LEU A 35 7.06 2.44 5.56
C LEU A 35 7.91 3.33 4.67
N ARG A 36 8.83 2.71 3.92
CA ARG A 36 9.68 3.46 2.99
C ARG A 36 9.92 2.68 1.71
N GLY A 37 10.02 3.41 0.62
CA GLY A 37 10.54 2.87 -0.62
C GLY A 37 12.05 3.03 -0.64
N VAL A 38 12.76 2.04 -1.10
CA VAL A 38 14.22 2.04 -1.10
C VAL A 38 14.77 1.62 -2.45
N GLU A 39 15.96 2.08 -2.75
CA GLU A 39 16.78 1.55 -3.82
C GLU A 39 17.78 0.59 -3.19
N PHE A 40 18.11 -0.46 -3.88
CA PHE A 40 19.04 -1.45 -3.35
C PHE A 40 19.70 -2.26 -4.47
N ASP A 41 20.74 -2.97 -4.12
CA ASP A 41 21.40 -3.90 -5.05
C ASP A 41 21.23 -5.32 -4.49
N TYR A 42 20.87 -6.27 -5.34
CA TYR A 42 20.82 -7.67 -4.94
C TYR A 42 22.24 -8.19 -4.69
N LYS A 43 22.45 -8.86 -3.56
CA LYS A 43 23.78 -9.33 -3.17
C LYS A 43 24.40 -10.29 -4.16
N LYS A 44 23.59 -11.21 -4.73
CA LYS A 44 24.11 -12.26 -5.60
C LYS A 44 24.43 -11.77 -7.00
N THR A 45 23.62 -10.87 -7.54
CA THR A 45 23.71 -10.46 -8.95
C THR A 45 24.24 -9.06 -9.12
N ASN A 46 24.26 -8.26 -8.06
CA ASN A 46 24.58 -6.83 -8.08
C ASN A 46 23.61 -6.02 -8.95
N GLU A 47 22.45 -6.59 -9.30
CA GLU A 47 21.42 -5.86 -10.01
C GLU A 47 20.81 -4.80 -9.10
N HIS A 48 20.69 -3.59 -9.64
CA HIS A 48 20.05 -2.49 -8.93
C HIS A 48 18.54 -2.60 -9.09
N SER A 49 17.82 -2.31 -8.01
CA SER A 49 16.36 -2.34 -8.04
C SER A 49 15.77 -1.36 -7.03
N ILE A 50 14.46 -1.27 -7.04
CA ILE A 50 13.71 -0.48 -6.07
C ILE A 50 12.61 -1.35 -5.48
N GLY A 51 12.27 -1.08 -4.23
CA GLY A 51 11.21 -1.82 -3.57
C GLY A 51 11.12 -1.44 -2.10
N MET A 52 10.66 -2.37 -1.30
CA MET A 52 10.51 -2.19 0.14
C MET A 52 11.24 -3.31 0.85
N ILE A 53 11.47 -3.14 2.14
CA ILE A 53 12.13 -4.15 2.98
C ILE A 53 11.03 -4.96 3.67
N ALA A 54 10.96 -6.26 3.37
CA ALA A 54 9.87 -7.10 3.87
C ALA A 54 9.79 -7.14 5.40
N GLU A 55 10.92 -7.11 6.08
CA GLU A 55 10.95 -7.09 7.54
C GLU A 55 10.28 -5.84 8.10
N GLU A 56 10.46 -4.70 7.46
CA GLU A 56 9.83 -3.44 7.87
C GLU A 56 8.32 -3.49 7.62
N VAL A 57 7.92 -4.05 6.49
CA VAL A 57 6.51 -4.22 6.16
C VAL A 57 5.82 -5.14 7.17
N ASN A 58 6.51 -6.19 7.59
CA ASN A 58 5.97 -7.15 8.56
C ASN A 58 5.55 -6.49 9.88
N GLU A 59 6.26 -5.46 10.30
CA GLU A 59 5.93 -4.76 11.55
C GLU A 59 4.60 -4.02 11.46
N ILE A 60 4.21 -3.58 10.27
CA ILE A 60 3.01 -2.76 10.06
C ILE A 60 1.87 -3.59 9.47
N PHE A 61 2.17 -4.42 8.47
CA PHE A 61 1.21 -5.25 7.75
C PHE A 61 1.72 -6.69 7.66
N PRO A 62 1.65 -7.46 8.74
CA PRO A 62 2.12 -8.86 8.69
C PRO A 62 1.42 -9.71 7.65
N GLU A 63 0.17 -9.36 7.28
CA GLU A 63 -0.57 -10.09 6.24
C GLU A 63 -0.03 -9.89 4.84
N LEU A 64 0.90 -8.96 4.65
CA LEU A 64 1.50 -8.70 3.33
C LEU A 64 2.82 -9.42 3.11
N VAL A 65 3.32 -10.16 4.09
CA VAL A 65 4.61 -10.82 3.97
C VAL A 65 4.49 -12.33 3.96
N ALA A 66 5.49 -12.98 3.38
CA ALA A 66 5.64 -14.42 3.41
C ALA A 66 6.82 -14.78 4.30
N LYS A 67 6.71 -15.92 4.98
CA LYS A 67 7.76 -16.43 5.86
C LYS A 67 8.13 -17.84 5.42
N ASN A 68 9.39 -18.22 5.67
CA ASN A 68 9.83 -19.59 5.42
C ASN A 68 9.46 -20.47 6.62
N GLU A 69 9.84 -21.75 6.54
CA GLU A 69 9.54 -22.71 7.60
C GLU A 69 10.14 -22.34 8.95
N ASP A 70 11.25 -21.63 8.95
CA ASP A 70 11.93 -21.19 10.17
C ASP A 70 11.32 -19.90 10.75
N GLY A 71 10.31 -19.35 10.06
CA GLY A 71 9.66 -18.12 10.51
C GLY A 71 10.34 -16.85 10.04
N ASP A 72 11.37 -16.95 9.22
CA ASP A 72 12.04 -15.76 8.66
C ASP A 72 11.20 -15.11 7.58
N VAL A 73 11.12 -13.80 7.62
CA VAL A 73 10.43 -13.02 6.58
C VAL A 73 11.29 -13.05 5.32
N THR A 74 10.73 -13.51 4.22
CA THR A 74 11.48 -13.71 2.97
C THR A 74 10.97 -12.92 1.78
N ALA A 75 9.71 -12.48 1.82
CA ALA A 75 9.10 -11.81 0.67
C ALA A 75 7.89 -11.02 1.12
N MET A 76 7.38 -10.15 0.23
CA MET A 76 6.14 -9.45 0.47
C MET A 76 5.30 -9.41 -0.79
N SER A 77 4.01 -9.17 -0.61
CA SER A 77 3.08 -9.02 -1.72
C SER A 77 2.93 -7.54 -2.08
N TYR A 78 3.56 -7.14 -3.17
CA TYR A 78 3.35 -5.79 -3.71
C TYR A 78 1.94 -5.62 -4.25
N THR A 79 1.35 -6.71 -4.77
CA THR A 79 -0.03 -6.68 -5.27
C THR A 79 -1.02 -6.30 -4.17
N ARG A 80 -0.88 -6.91 -3.00
CA ARG A 80 -1.77 -6.59 -1.87
C ARG A 80 -1.54 -5.19 -1.30
N MET A 81 -0.31 -4.69 -1.43
CA MET A 81 0.00 -3.31 -1.04
C MET A 81 -0.82 -2.32 -1.85
N THR A 82 -1.22 -2.67 -3.07
CA THR A 82 -2.08 -1.82 -3.89
C THR A 82 -3.37 -1.44 -3.17
N ALA A 83 -3.98 -2.39 -2.44
CA ALA A 83 -5.20 -2.11 -1.68
C ALA A 83 -4.95 -1.11 -0.56
N VAL A 84 -3.81 -1.22 0.11
CA VAL A 84 -3.41 -0.27 1.16
C VAL A 84 -3.21 1.12 0.56
N LEU A 85 -2.52 1.20 -0.56
CA LEU A 85 -2.29 2.46 -1.26
C LEU A 85 -3.60 3.09 -1.73
N LEU A 86 -4.54 2.28 -2.21
CA LEU A 86 -5.85 2.76 -2.61
C LEU A 86 -6.54 3.49 -1.45
N GLU A 87 -6.59 2.85 -0.28
CA GLU A 87 -7.25 3.45 0.87
C GLU A 87 -6.48 4.65 1.42
N ALA A 88 -5.14 4.62 1.37
CA ALA A 88 -4.33 5.76 1.79
C ALA A 88 -4.55 6.98 0.90
N VAL A 89 -4.63 6.78 -0.41
CA VAL A 89 -4.90 7.86 -1.37
C VAL A 89 -6.28 8.44 -1.13
N LYS A 90 -7.28 7.61 -0.87
CA LYS A 90 -8.63 8.07 -0.56
C LYS A 90 -8.67 8.92 0.71
N GLU A 91 -7.98 8.48 1.74
CA GLU A 91 -7.90 9.23 2.99
C GLU A 91 -7.21 10.59 2.78
N LEU A 92 -6.09 10.58 2.07
CA LEU A 92 -5.36 11.81 1.74
C LEU A 92 -6.22 12.76 0.89
N SER A 93 -6.95 12.22 -0.07
CA SER A 93 -7.85 13.01 -0.93
C SER A 93 -8.93 13.68 -0.10
N ALA A 94 -9.49 12.97 0.88
CA ALA A 94 -10.50 13.52 1.77
C ALA A 94 -9.91 14.65 2.64
N GLU A 95 -8.69 14.48 3.13
CA GLU A 95 -8.01 15.52 3.92
C GLU A 95 -7.72 16.77 3.10
N VAL A 96 -7.29 16.58 1.85
CA VAL A 96 -7.04 17.71 0.94
C VAL A 96 -8.34 18.47 0.66
N LYS A 97 -9.42 17.74 0.42
CA LYS A 97 -10.73 18.35 0.17
C LYS A 97 -11.18 19.19 1.38
N GLU A 98 -11.04 18.63 2.56
CA GLU A 98 -11.37 19.33 3.80
C GLU A 98 -10.54 20.60 3.98
N LEU A 99 -9.24 20.53 3.74
CA LEU A 99 -8.36 21.69 3.83
C LEU A 99 -8.72 22.76 2.81
N ARG A 100 -9.10 22.36 1.60
CA ARG A 100 -9.56 23.31 0.58
C ARG A 100 -10.84 24.02 0.97
N GLU A 101 -11.77 23.30 1.57
CA GLU A 101 -13.03 23.87 2.05
C GLU A 101 -12.78 24.87 3.16
N LEU A 102 -11.89 24.53 4.11
CA LEU A 102 -11.52 25.44 5.20
C LEU A 102 -10.83 26.70 4.65
N ASN A 103 -9.94 26.54 3.69
CA ASN A 103 -9.26 27.67 3.07
C ASN A 103 -10.22 28.59 2.34
N ASN A 104 -11.17 28.01 1.59
CA ASN A 104 -12.17 28.78 0.87
C ASN A 104 -13.12 29.52 1.82
N TYR A 105 -13.49 28.89 2.92
CA TYR A 105 -14.31 29.52 3.96
C TYR A 105 -13.58 30.73 4.55
N SER A 106 -12.31 30.57 4.87
CA SER A 106 -11.47 31.65 5.42
C SER A 106 -11.37 32.83 4.44
N LYS A 107 -11.14 32.55 3.16
CA LYS A 107 -11.07 33.59 2.12
C LYS A 107 -12.40 34.31 1.95
N SER A 108 -13.49 33.57 1.99
CA SER A 108 -14.84 34.17 1.88
C SER A 108 -15.13 35.09 3.06
N GLY A 109 -14.73 34.70 4.26
CA GLY A 109 -14.84 35.52 5.45
C GLY A 109 -14.02 36.81 5.34
N ASP A 110 -12.80 36.73 4.84
CA ASP A 110 -11.95 37.89 4.63
C ASP A 110 -12.53 38.90 3.65
N LYS A 111 -13.17 38.40 2.60
CA LYS A 111 -13.78 39.25 1.58
C LYS A 111 -14.98 40.04 2.09
N LYS A 112 -15.58 39.60 3.15
CA LYS A 112 -16.76 40.26 3.74
C LYS A 112 -16.41 41.46 4.63
N LYS A 113 -15.16 41.63 4.88
CA LYS A 113 -14.67 42.78 5.67
C LYS A 113 -14.55 44.06 4.79
#